data_3527caac342573208c8e36a63f3a9224
#
_entry.id   3527caac342573208c8e36a63f3a9224
#
_cell.length_a   1.000
_cell.length_b   1.000
_cell.length_c   1.000
_cell.angle_alpha   90.00
_cell.angle_beta   90.00
_cell.angle_gamma   90.00
#
_symmetry.space_group_name_H-M   'P 1'
#
loop_
_entity.id
_entity.type
_entity.pdbx_description
1 polymer ?
#
loop_
_entity_poly.entity_id
_entity_poly.type
_entity_poly.pdbx_seq_one_letter_code
_entity_poly.pdbx_strand_id
1 'polypeptide(L)'
;MHMAGKVFLILGIVVTLGGVVMMGLGGSNVSDAGEWDVGEKSEFSGMEGVSVYDYQGKDMIVMVRDNVRCDEFTFTMPNETGENNIDQYCEENGEKPEGWGDDPSGWYHMATIWGWEYEEGEYTINSSADYELVDMWSVLGDELGEAVSGIAGVLGGSAIACCGFVFIILGGIFALTLKTPQKNQVNMAPLGGSGFTTSTSTVSSFTETTPSKQDELNNWEES
;
A
#
# COMPACT_ATOMS: atom_id res chain seq x y z
N MET A 1 -5.44 -40.04 3.08
CA MET A 1 -5.59 -38.62 3.45
C MET A 1 -7.07 -38.25 3.44
N HIS A 2 -7.57 -37.68 4.54
CA HIS A 2 -8.95 -37.26 4.64
C HIS A 2 -9.22 -36.09 3.64
N MET A 3 -10.41 -36.07 3.02
CA MET A 3 -10.75 -35.11 1.98
C MET A 3 -10.59 -33.64 2.46
N ALA A 4 -10.95 -33.39 3.73
CA ALA A 4 -10.78 -32.10 4.38
C ALA A 4 -9.31 -31.63 4.41
N GLY A 5 -8.34 -32.51 4.77
CA GLY A 5 -6.93 -32.13 4.80
C GLY A 5 -6.38 -31.73 3.43
N LYS A 6 -6.84 -32.35 2.34
CA LYS A 6 -6.47 -31.96 0.98
C LYS A 6 -6.99 -30.57 0.61
N VAL A 7 -8.23 -30.27 0.98
CA VAL A 7 -8.85 -28.96 0.69
C VAL A 7 -8.12 -27.85 1.43
N PHE A 8 -7.83 -28.01 2.72
CA PHE A 8 -7.07 -27.02 3.49
C PHE A 8 -5.66 -26.79 2.97
N LEU A 9 -4.99 -27.86 2.53
CA LEU A 9 -3.64 -27.75 1.98
C LEU A 9 -3.64 -27.01 0.65
N ILE A 10 -4.56 -27.31 -0.28
CA ILE A 10 -4.68 -26.61 -1.57
C ILE A 10 -5.05 -25.14 -1.33
N LEU A 11 -6.03 -24.86 -0.46
CA LEU A 11 -6.44 -23.51 -0.13
C LEU A 11 -5.28 -22.71 0.45
N GLY A 12 -4.54 -23.31 1.40
CA GLY A 12 -3.37 -22.67 2.00
C GLY A 12 -2.30 -22.31 0.98
N ILE A 13 -1.99 -23.20 0.04
CA ILE A 13 -1.03 -22.92 -1.04
C ILE A 13 -1.51 -21.75 -1.92
N VAL A 14 -2.77 -21.74 -2.35
CA VAL A 14 -3.32 -20.68 -3.20
C VAL A 14 -3.29 -19.33 -2.49
N VAL A 15 -3.69 -19.28 -1.22
CA VAL A 15 -3.68 -18.05 -0.41
C VAL A 15 -2.25 -17.55 -0.18
N THR A 16 -1.30 -18.44 0.12
CA THR A 16 0.11 -18.07 0.32
C THR A 16 0.71 -17.49 -0.97
N LEU A 17 0.49 -18.14 -2.11
CA LEU A 17 0.98 -17.64 -3.41
C LEU A 17 0.37 -16.28 -3.75
N GLY A 18 -0.93 -16.09 -3.52
CA GLY A 18 -1.59 -14.79 -3.70
C GLY A 18 -0.97 -13.69 -2.83
N GLY A 19 -0.69 -13.98 -1.56
CA GLY A 19 -0.03 -13.05 -0.65
C GLY A 19 1.40 -12.67 -1.09
N VAL A 20 2.18 -13.64 -1.56
CA VAL A 20 3.54 -13.39 -2.08
C VAL A 20 3.51 -12.53 -3.35
N VAL A 21 2.57 -12.75 -4.27
CA VAL A 21 2.41 -11.91 -5.45
C VAL A 21 2.04 -10.47 -5.07
N MET A 22 1.11 -10.28 -4.13
CA MET A 22 0.76 -8.94 -3.63
C MET A 22 1.95 -8.23 -2.97
N MET A 23 2.78 -8.96 -2.19
CA MET A 23 4.01 -8.40 -1.63
C MET A 23 5.00 -7.95 -2.70
N GLY A 24 5.16 -8.75 -3.76
CA GLY A 24 6.07 -8.42 -4.86
C GLY A 24 5.63 -7.16 -5.61
N LEU A 25 4.34 -7.03 -5.91
CA LEU A 25 3.78 -5.85 -6.57
C LEU A 25 3.82 -4.60 -5.66
N GLY A 26 3.52 -4.76 -4.36
CA GLY A 26 3.62 -3.67 -3.40
C GLY A 26 5.05 -3.20 -3.19
N GLY A 27 6.02 -4.12 -3.19
CA GLY A 27 7.44 -3.80 -3.03
C GLY A 27 8.01 -3.01 -4.21
N SER A 28 7.59 -3.28 -5.45
CA SER A 28 8.03 -2.50 -6.61
C SER A 28 7.53 -1.05 -6.55
N ASN A 29 6.28 -0.82 -6.15
CA ASN A 29 5.73 0.53 -6.00
C ASN A 29 6.46 1.36 -4.92
N VAL A 30 6.98 0.72 -3.87
CA VAL A 30 7.80 1.43 -2.85
C VAL A 30 9.17 1.78 -3.37
N SER A 31 9.78 0.96 -4.24
CA SER A 31 11.10 1.24 -4.82
C SER A 31 11.07 2.36 -5.87
N ASP A 32 9.94 2.56 -6.51
CA ASP A 32 9.72 3.59 -7.53
C ASP A 32 9.16 4.91 -6.95
N ALA A 33 8.80 4.91 -5.65
CA ALA A 33 8.41 6.11 -4.93
C ALA A 33 9.59 7.11 -4.89
N GLY A 34 9.34 8.35 -5.32
CA GLY A 34 10.37 9.38 -5.44
C GLY A 34 10.89 9.61 -6.87
N GLU A 35 10.58 8.74 -7.84
CA GLU A 35 10.88 8.99 -9.25
C GLU A 35 9.72 9.71 -9.94
N TRP A 36 9.81 11.03 -10.04
CA TRP A 36 8.85 11.85 -10.76
C TRP A 36 9.53 12.77 -11.77
N ASP A 37 8.81 13.17 -12.81
CA ASP A 37 9.35 14.05 -13.86
C ASP A 37 9.04 15.51 -13.53
N VAL A 38 10.10 16.31 -13.33
CA VAL A 38 9.98 17.73 -13.01
C VAL A 38 9.26 18.52 -14.11
N GLY A 39 9.55 18.20 -15.37
CA GLY A 39 8.93 18.90 -16.49
C GLY A 39 7.43 18.60 -16.63
N GLU A 40 6.99 17.39 -16.29
CA GLU A 40 5.58 17.01 -16.30
C GLU A 40 4.79 17.64 -15.15
N LYS A 41 5.44 17.82 -13.99
CA LYS A 41 4.84 18.41 -12.79
C LYS A 41 5.00 19.91 -12.68
N SER A 42 5.82 20.53 -13.54
CA SER A 42 6.07 21.96 -13.52
C SER A 42 4.82 22.76 -13.91
N GLU A 43 4.44 23.71 -13.05
CA GLU A 43 3.42 24.71 -13.36
C GLU A 43 4.00 25.92 -14.10
N PHE A 44 5.30 26.18 -13.93
CA PHE A 44 5.98 27.30 -14.56
C PHE A 44 7.46 27.03 -14.77
N SER A 45 7.94 27.27 -15.98
CA SER A 45 9.36 27.20 -16.36
C SER A 45 9.92 28.60 -16.51
N GLY A 46 10.84 28.98 -15.65
CA GLY A 46 11.55 30.26 -15.71
C GLY A 46 12.97 30.09 -16.24
N MET A 47 13.44 31.12 -16.95
CA MET A 47 14.84 31.20 -17.41
C MET A 47 15.68 32.06 -16.48
N GLU A 48 17.00 31.92 -16.55
CA GLU A 48 17.94 32.84 -15.92
C GLU A 48 17.58 34.31 -16.21
N GLY A 49 17.58 35.13 -15.16
CA GLY A 49 17.23 36.54 -15.21
C GLY A 49 15.84 36.85 -14.66
N VAL A 50 15.12 37.74 -15.29
CA VAL A 50 13.83 38.23 -14.79
C VAL A 50 12.68 37.54 -15.53
N SER A 51 11.76 36.97 -14.79
CA SER A 51 10.50 36.42 -15.29
C SER A 51 9.31 36.95 -14.48
N VAL A 52 8.11 36.82 -15.04
CA VAL A 52 6.86 37.22 -14.37
C VAL A 52 6.02 35.94 -14.18
N TYR A 53 5.54 35.73 -12.98
CA TYR A 53 4.74 34.54 -12.61
C TYR A 53 3.45 34.98 -11.91
N ASP A 54 2.32 34.43 -12.36
CA ASP A 54 1.01 34.59 -11.74
C ASP A 54 0.82 33.56 -10.65
N TYR A 55 1.20 33.93 -9.42
CA TYR A 55 1.22 33.04 -8.26
C TYR A 55 -0.18 32.77 -7.73
N GLN A 56 -0.49 31.49 -7.47
CA GLN A 56 -1.81 31.02 -7.11
C GLN A 56 -1.96 30.67 -5.61
N GLY A 57 -1.11 31.18 -4.74
CA GLY A 57 -1.20 30.96 -3.29
C GLY A 57 -0.85 29.53 -2.82
N LYS A 58 -0.10 28.77 -3.62
CA LYS A 58 0.28 27.39 -3.32
C LYS A 58 1.68 27.29 -2.76
N ASP A 59 1.94 26.23 -1.98
CA ASP A 59 3.32 25.87 -1.63
C ASP A 59 4.04 25.34 -2.87
N MET A 60 5.13 26.02 -3.28
CA MET A 60 5.87 25.70 -4.49
C MET A 60 7.31 25.29 -4.16
N ILE A 61 7.81 24.29 -4.83
CA ILE A 61 9.23 23.95 -4.85
C ILE A 61 9.91 24.53 -6.09
N VAL A 62 11.09 25.10 -5.87
CA VAL A 62 11.96 25.64 -6.92
C VAL A 62 12.99 24.57 -7.27
N MET A 63 12.80 23.92 -8.40
CA MET A 63 13.68 22.89 -8.91
C MET A 63 14.69 23.51 -9.90
N VAL A 64 15.97 23.19 -9.70
CA VAL A 64 17.05 23.66 -10.55
C VAL A 64 17.89 22.48 -11.01
N ARG A 65 18.57 22.57 -12.15
CA ARG A 65 19.43 21.51 -12.64
C ARG A 65 20.58 21.23 -11.67
N ASP A 66 20.95 19.96 -11.52
CA ASP A 66 21.98 19.48 -10.58
C ASP A 66 23.40 19.98 -10.87
N ASN A 67 23.62 20.55 -12.05
CA ASN A 67 24.89 21.19 -12.42
C ASN A 67 25.04 22.63 -11.88
N VAL A 68 23.97 23.20 -11.29
CA VAL A 68 24.00 24.51 -10.63
C VAL A 68 24.38 24.32 -9.16
N ARG A 69 25.42 25.01 -8.73
CA ARG A 69 25.84 24.96 -7.31
C ARG A 69 24.84 25.75 -6.46
N CYS A 70 24.48 25.21 -5.33
CA CYS A 70 23.48 25.88 -4.47
C CYS A 70 23.99 27.19 -3.87
N ASP A 71 25.32 27.31 -3.59
CA ASP A 71 25.93 28.52 -3.06
C ASP A 71 26.07 29.66 -4.11
N GLU A 72 25.94 29.34 -5.39
CA GLU A 72 25.94 30.29 -6.50
C GLU A 72 24.53 30.63 -6.99
N PHE A 73 23.54 29.83 -6.59
CA PHE A 73 22.14 30.02 -6.96
C PHE A 73 21.50 31.13 -6.13
N THR A 74 20.88 32.07 -6.82
CA THR A 74 20.07 33.11 -6.19
C THR A 74 18.68 33.12 -6.80
N PHE A 75 17.67 33.18 -5.95
CA PHE A 75 16.26 33.23 -6.36
C PHE A 75 15.53 34.25 -5.48
N THR A 76 14.87 35.19 -6.10
CA THR A 76 14.13 36.23 -5.39
C THR A 76 12.75 36.42 -6.01
N MET A 77 11.74 36.49 -5.16
CA MET A 77 10.36 36.82 -5.49
C MET A 77 9.85 37.79 -4.41
N PRO A 78 10.23 39.09 -4.49
CA PRO A 78 9.87 40.05 -3.45
C PRO A 78 8.35 40.26 -3.44
N ASN A 79 7.79 40.29 -2.22
CA ASN A 79 6.40 40.61 -1.97
C ASN A 79 6.12 42.12 -2.20
N GLU A 80 4.88 42.57 -1.99
CA GLU A 80 4.49 43.97 -2.15
C GLU A 80 5.27 44.94 -1.23
N THR A 81 5.80 44.47 -0.10
CA THR A 81 6.65 45.22 0.83
C THR A 81 8.12 45.23 0.42
N GLY A 82 8.48 44.45 -0.59
CA GLY A 82 9.86 44.29 -1.08
C GLY A 82 10.67 43.26 -0.31
N GLU A 83 10.04 42.47 0.57
CA GLU A 83 10.66 41.40 1.33
C GLU A 83 10.69 40.10 0.50
N ASN A 84 11.79 39.36 0.60
CA ASN A 84 11.94 38.03 -0.02
C ASN A 84 11.90 36.98 1.06
N ASN A 85 10.76 36.31 1.20
CA ASN A 85 10.50 35.30 2.23
C ASN A 85 10.61 33.87 1.68
N ILE A 86 11.65 33.65 0.87
CA ILE A 86 11.89 32.34 0.25
C ILE A 86 12.94 31.58 1.05
N ASP A 87 12.61 30.36 1.43
CA ASP A 87 13.56 29.46 2.06
C ASP A 87 14.47 28.84 1.00
N GLN A 88 15.75 29.20 1.03
CA GLN A 88 16.79 28.62 0.16
C GLN A 88 17.63 27.64 0.97
N TYR A 89 17.94 26.50 0.36
CA TYR A 89 18.64 25.41 1.01
C TYR A 89 20.02 25.21 0.40
N CYS A 90 21.05 25.36 1.22
CA CYS A 90 22.42 25.17 0.81
C CYS A 90 23.31 24.92 2.01
N GLU A 91 24.21 23.96 1.89
CA GLU A 91 25.30 23.77 2.86
C GLU A 91 26.41 24.78 2.60
N GLU A 92 27.22 25.10 3.64
CA GLU A 92 28.29 26.11 3.54
C GLU A 92 29.35 25.79 2.47
N ASN A 93 29.51 24.52 2.10
CA ASN A 93 30.44 24.06 1.06
C ASN A 93 29.83 24.10 -0.36
N GLY A 94 28.61 24.56 -0.51
CA GLY A 94 27.86 24.58 -1.75
C GLY A 94 27.31 23.23 -2.18
N GLU A 95 27.30 22.26 -1.28
CA GLU A 95 26.68 20.97 -1.50
C GLU A 95 25.20 21.00 -1.10
N LYS A 96 24.45 20.09 -1.66
CA LYS A 96 23.08 19.82 -1.36
C LYS A 96 22.90 19.35 0.09
N PRO A 97 21.92 19.84 0.86
CA PRO A 97 21.68 19.37 2.22
C PRO A 97 21.47 17.85 2.32
N GLU A 98 21.98 17.25 3.38
CA GLU A 98 21.69 15.83 3.65
C GLU A 98 20.17 15.62 3.83
N GLY A 99 19.63 14.57 3.24
CA GLY A 99 18.20 14.25 3.24
C GLY A 99 17.43 14.63 1.96
N TRP A 100 18.05 15.35 1.06
CA TRP A 100 17.51 15.67 -0.27
C TRP A 100 17.97 14.65 -1.34
N GLY A 101 18.30 13.44 -0.92
CA GLY A 101 18.70 12.32 -1.78
C GLY A 101 17.62 11.86 -2.73
N ASP A 102 16.36 12.18 -2.42
CA ASP A 102 15.17 11.73 -3.13
C ASP A 102 14.69 12.70 -4.22
N ASP A 103 15.48 13.77 -4.52
CA ASP A 103 15.17 14.63 -5.66
C ASP A 103 15.27 13.84 -6.98
N PRO A 104 14.43 14.19 -7.97
CA PRO A 104 14.49 13.58 -9.29
C PRO A 104 15.86 13.70 -9.93
N SER A 105 16.27 12.66 -10.65
CA SER A 105 17.57 12.60 -11.30
C SER A 105 17.83 13.82 -12.20
N GLY A 106 18.96 14.50 -11.98
CA GLY A 106 19.34 15.70 -12.72
C GLY A 106 18.73 17.01 -12.23
N TRP A 107 18.06 16.99 -11.08
CA TRP A 107 17.43 18.16 -10.47
C TRP A 107 17.73 18.28 -8.99
N TYR A 108 17.73 19.50 -8.48
CA TYR A 108 17.81 19.81 -7.05
C TYR A 108 16.67 20.73 -6.64
N HIS A 109 16.07 20.44 -5.50
CA HIS A 109 15.16 21.34 -4.80
C HIS A 109 15.99 22.44 -4.10
N MET A 110 16.08 23.61 -4.69
CA MET A 110 16.93 24.70 -4.21
C MET A 110 16.23 25.64 -3.26
N ALA A 111 14.91 25.80 -3.39
CA ALA A 111 14.16 26.73 -2.56
C ALA A 111 12.68 26.32 -2.45
N THR A 112 12.01 26.84 -1.41
CA THR A 112 10.56 26.70 -1.23
C THR A 112 9.90 28.06 -1.10
N ILE A 113 8.78 28.22 -1.80
CA ILE A 113 7.86 29.34 -1.67
C ILE A 113 6.65 28.83 -0.88
N TRP A 114 6.45 29.39 0.32
CA TRP A 114 5.35 28.99 1.17
C TRP A 114 4.09 29.82 0.89
N GLY A 115 2.94 29.18 0.69
CA GLY A 115 1.68 29.84 0.37
C GLY A 115 1.19 30.83 1.43
N TRP A 116 1.61 30.67 2.69
CA TRP A 116 1.24 31.61 3.76
C TRP A 116 2.11 32.88 3.81
N GLU A 117 3.23 32.93 3.06
CA GLU A 117 4.15 34.08 3.00
C GLU A 117 3.81 35.04 1.85
N TYR A 118 3.03 34.58 0.89
CA TYR A 118 2.71 35.29 -0.34
C TYR A 118 1.22 35.24 -0.64
N GLU A 119 0.62 36.36 -1.02
CA GLU A 119 -0.75 36.41 -1.52
C GLU A 119 -0.80 36.00 -3.00
N GLU A 120 -1.99 35.63 -3.48
CA GLU A 120 -2.20 35.37 -4.92
C GLU A 120 -1.97 36.65 -5.75
N GLY A 121 -1.28 36.54 -6.87
CA GLY A 121 -1.02 37.66 -7.72
C GLY A 121 0.21 37.54 -8.62
N GLU A 122 0.47 38.58 -9.37
CA GLU A 122 1.61 38.65 -10.30
C GLU A 122 2.89 39.08 -9.57
N TYR A 123 3.91 38.26 -9.64
CA TYR A 123 5.21 38.49 -9.03
C TYR A 123 6.32 38.53 -10.07
N THR A 124 7.30 39.38 -9.80
CA THR A 124 8.53 39.42 -10.57
C THR A 124 9.57 38.53 -9.87
N ILE A 125 9.99 37.49 -10.57
CA ILE A 125 11.03 36.56 -10.10
C ILE A 125 12.34 36.96 -10.77
N ASN A 126 13.43 36.95 -9.99
CA ASN A 126 14.78 37.09 -10.52
C ASN A 126 15.62 35.90 -10.06
N SER A 127 16.14 35.11 -11.01
CA SER A 127 16.91 33.90 -10.79
C SER A 127 18.24 33.95 -11.50
N SER A 128 19.29 33.37 -10.87
CA SER A 128 20.62 33.26 -11.48
C SER A 128 20.77 32.03 -12.39
N ALA A 129 19.77 31.17 -12.49
CA ALA A 129 19.74 30.00 -13.37
C ALA A 129 18.31 29.70 -13.82
N ASP A 130 18.18 28.86 -14.84
CA ASP A 130 16.89 28.29 -15.25
C ASP A 130 16.29 27.45 -14.13
N TYR A 131 14.99 27.53 -13.95
CA TYR A 131 14.28 26.85 -12.86
C TYR A 131 12.87 26.41 -13.27
N GLU A 132 12.34 25.43 -12.51
CA GLU A 132 10.96 24.98 -12.62
C GLU A 132 10.25 25.20 -11.29
N LEU A 133 9.03 25.73 -11.33
CA LEU A 133 8.15 25.81 -10.17
C LEU A 133 7.20 24.64 -10.19
N VAL A 134 7.21 23.85 -9.13
CA VAL A 134 6.39 22.65 -9.00
C VAL A 134 5.51 22.75 -7.75
N ASP A 135 4.22 22.46 -7.88
CA ASP A 135 3.31 22.40 -6.74
C ASP A 135 3.74 21.27 -5.80
N MET A 136 4.17 21.64 -4.58
CA MET A 136 4.64 20.70 -3.57
C MET A 136 3.61 19.61 -3.27
N TRP A 137 2.32 19.96 -3.20
CA TRP A 137 1.26 19.02 -2.85
C TRP A 137 0.92 18.07 -3.99
N SER A 138 1.19 18.46 -5.23
CA SER A 138 1.03 17.56 -6.38
C SER A 138 2.07 16.43 -6.38
N VAL A 139 3.29 16.73 -5.95
CA VAL A 139 4.36 15.73 -5.80
C VAL A 139 4.12 14.86 -4.58
N LEU A 140 3.94 15.50 -3.42
CA LEU A 140 3.74 14.79 -2.15
C LEU A 140 2.49 13.89 -2.17
N GLY A 141 1.43 14.33 -2.82
CA GLY A 141 0.18 13.57 -2.94
C GLY A 141 0.35 12.30 -3.75
N ASP A 142 1.07 12.37 -4.86
CA ASP A 142 1.35 11.21 -5.70
C ASP A 142 2.33 10.25 -5.00
N GLU A 143 3.43 10.76 -4.44
CA GLU A 143 4.39 9.94 -3.68
C GLU A 143 3.75 9.25 -2.47
N LEU A 144 2.96 9.99 -1.67
CA LEU A 144 2.23 9.40 -0.56
C LEU A 144 1.20 8.36 -1.03
N GLY A 145 0.53 8.62 -2.15
CA GLY A 145 -0.42 7.69 -2.75
C GLY A 145 0.26 6.37 -3.15
N GLU A 146 1.41 6.45 -3.81
CA GLU A 146 2.20 5.29 -4.21
C GLU A 146 2.82 4.57 -3.01
N ALA A 147 3.43 5.31 -2.08
CA ALA A 147 4.00 4.73 -0.86
C ALA A 147 2.92 4.03 -0.01
N VAL A 148 1.75 4.66 0.20
CA VAL A 148 0.65 4.04 0.95
C VAL A 148 0.11 2.80 0.24
N SER A 149 -0.04 2.84 -1.09
CA SER A 149 -0.48 1.67 -1.87
C SER A 149 0.55 0.54 -1.80
N GLY A 150 1.84 0.86 -1.89
CA GLY A 150 2.95 -0.09 -1.75
C GLY A 150 3.00 -0.71 -0.35
N ILE A 151 2.96 0.10 0.71
CA ILE A 151 2.94 -0.37 2.10
C ILE A 151 1.69 -1.21 2.37
N ALA A 152 0.51 -0.80 1.90
CA ALA A 152 -0.71 -1.58 2.03
C ALA A 152 -0.61 -2.92 1.29
N GLY A 153 0.03 -2.96 0.11
CA GLY A 153 0.33 -4.17 -0.65
C GLY A 153 1.26 -5.12 0.12
N VAL A 154 2.35 -4.60 0.68
CA VAL A 154 3.32 -5.37 1.45
C VAL A 154 2.71 -5.90 2.76
N LEU A 155 2.07 -5.04 3.55
CA LEU A 155 1.45 -5.44 4.82
C LEU A 155 0.25 -6.37 4.60
N GLY A 156 -0.61 -6.05 3.64
CA GLY A 156 -1.75 -6.88 3.27
C GLY A 156 -1.31 -8.24 2.71
N GLY A 157 -0.35 -8.23 1.80
CA GLY A 157 0.23 -9.46 1.23
C GLY A 157 0.90 -10.34 2.30
N SER A 158 1.63 -9.73 3.24
CA SER A 158 2.26 -10.43 4.37
C SER A 158 1.22 -11.09 5.28
N ALA A 159 0.15 -10.36 5.65
CA ALA A 159 -0.92 -10.92 6.47
C ALA A 159 -1.63 -12.10 5.77
N ILE A 160 -1.92 -11.96 4.48
CA ILE A 160 -2.53 -13.02 3.67
C ILE A 160 -1.59 -14.24 3.57
N ALA A 161 -0.30 -14.03 3.32
CA ALA A 161 0.68 -15.12 3.24
C ALA A 161 0.81 -15.86 4.58
N CYS A 162 0.83 -15.15 5.72
CA CYS A 162 0.83 -15.76 7.05
C CYS A 162 -0.43 -16.61 7.31
N CYS A 163 -1.61 -16.11 6.94
CA CYS A 163 -2.85 -16.87 7.04
C CYS A 163 -2.80 -18.15 6.18
N GLY A 164 -2.30 -18.04 4.95
CA GLY A 164 -2.12 -19.20 4.06
C GLY A 164 -1.20 -20.25 4.66
N PHE A 165 -0.11 -19.82 5.30
CA PHE A 165 0.83 -20.73 5.97
C PHE A 165 0.19 -21.47 7.16
N VAL A 166 -0.65 -20.80 7.94
CA VAL A 166 -1.43 -21.44 9.02
C VAL A 166 -2.36 -22.52 8.45
N PHE A 167 -3.03 -22.25 7.33
CA PHE A 167 -3.87 -23.26 6.68
C PHE A 167 -3.08 -24.47 6.17
N ILE A 168 -1.85 -24.28 5.69
CA ILE A 168 -0.97 -25.38 5.28
C ILE A 168 -0.62 -26.25 6.48
N ILE A 169 -0.25 -25.64 7.61
CA ILE A 169 0.07 -26.38 8.85
C ILE A 169 -1.14 -27.17 9.33
N LEU A 170 -2.30 -26.53 9.43
CA LEU A 170 -3.54 -27.20 9.85
C LEU A 170 -3.93 -28.32 8.89
N GLY A 171 -3.83 -28.09 7.60
CA GLY A 171 -4.07 -29.09 6.56
C GLY A 171 -3.13 -30.31 6.70
N GLY A 172 -1.85 -30.06 7.01
CA GLY A 172 -0.85 -31.08 7.28
C GLY A 172 -1.20 -31.92 8.54
N ILE A 173 -1.55 -31.26 9.66
CA ILE A 173 -1.97 -31.90 10.88
C ILE A 173 -3.21 -32.76 10.62
N PHE A 174 -4.24 -32.26 9.98
CA PHE A 174 -5.43 -33.01 9.63
C PHE A 174 -5.15 -34.19 8.69
N ALA A 175 -4.20 -34.05 7.79
CA ALA A 175 -3.79 -35.12 6.90
C ALA A 175 -3.13 -36.26 7.62
N LEU A 176 -2.40 -35.96 8.73
CA LEU A 176 -1.67 -36.96 9.52
C LEU A 176 -2.53 -37.59 10.63
N THR A 177 -3.41 -36.77 11.26
CA THR A 177 -4.17 -37.22 12.44
C THR A 177 -5.50 -37.91 12.09
N LEU A 178 -6.15 -37.50 11.02
CA LEU A 178 -7.40 -38.09 10.58
C LEU A 178 -7.11 -39.41 9.83
N LYS A 179 -7.21 -40.55 10.52
CA LYS A 179 -7.18 -41.86 9.87
C LYS A 179 -8.35 -41.95 8.89
N THR A 180 -8.06 -42.26 7.65
CA THR A 180 -9.09 -42.59 6.65
C THR A 180 -9.91 -43.74 7.23
N PRO A 181 -11.25 -43.63 7.32
CA PRO A 181 -12.05 -44.78 7.69
C PRO A 181 -11.76 -45.88 6.68
N GLN A 182 -11.24 -47.01 7.17
CA GLN A 182 -11.10 -48.20 6.34
C GLN A 182 -12.50 -48.48 5.79
N LYS A 183 -12.67 -48.39 4.47
CA LYS A 183 -13.82 -49.03 3.85
C LYS A 183 -13.71 -50.50 4.19
N ASN A 184 -14.50 -50.94 5.15
CA ASN A 184 -14.70 -52.36 5.34
C ASN A 184 -15.19 -52.90 4.00
N GLN A 185 -14.31 -53.49 3.24
CA GLN A 185 -14.75 -54.36 2.14
C GLN A 185 -15.54 -55.46 2.82
N VAL A 186 -16.87 -55.33 2.74
CA VAL A 186 -17.74 -56.44 3.01
C VAL A 186 -17.38 -57.48 1.97
N ASN A 187 -16.51 -58.43 2.34
CA ASN A 187 -16.33 -59.65 1.60
C ASN A 187 -17.69 -60.32 1.58
N MET A 188 -18.47 -60.11 0.52
CA MET A 188 -19.59 -60.98 0.22
C MET A 188 -19.01 -62.38 -0.02
N ALA A 189 -19.02 -63.18 1.00
CA ALA A 189 -18.85 -64.61 0.83
C ALA A 189 -19.93 -65.12 -0.11
N PRO A 190 -19.60 -65.99 -1.07
CA PRO A 190 -20.60 -66.52 -1.99
C PRO A 190 -21.63 -67.34 -1.19
N LEU A 191 -22.91 -66.95 -1.40
CA LEU A 191 -24.07 -67.63 -0.87
C LEU A 191 -24.13 -69.08 -1.36
N GLY A 192 -23.73 -69.97 -0.49
CA GLY A 192 -24.02 -71.42 -0.58
C GLY A 192 -24.88 -71.86 0.60
N GLY A 193 -26.15 -72.05 0.36
CA GLY A 193 -27.00 -73.02 1.03
C GLY A 193 -27.60 -72.68 2.38
N SER A 194 -28.95 -72.54 2.39
CA SER A 194 -29.98 -72.98 3.33
C SER A 194 -29.87 -72.67 4.83
N GLY A 195 -30.86 -71.92 5.34
CA GLY A 195 -31.18 -71.88 6.75
C GLY A 195 -31.92 -70.61 7.17
N PHE A 196 -33.23 -70.63 7.13
CA PHE A 196 -34.20 -69.71 7.70
C PHE A 196 -34.02 -69.61 9.20
N THR A 197 -33.71 -68.46 9.79
CA THR A 197 -34.18 -68.06 11.11
C THR A 197 -34.36 -66.56 11.21
N THR A 198 -35.58 -66.13 11.36
CA THR A 198 -36.07 -64.83 11.67
C THR A 198 -35.57 -64.36 13.04
N SER A 199 -34.89 -63.24 13.11
CA SER A 199 -34.68 -62.55 14.37
C SER A 199 -34.99 -61.07 14.16
N THR A 200 -36.14 -60.68 14.67
CA THR A 200 -36.63 -59.31 14.83
C THR A 200 -35.73 -58.57 15.82
N SER A 201 -35.07 -57.51 15.42
CA SER A 201 -34.47 -56.57 16.36
C SER A 201 -34.93 -55.14 16.07
N THR A 202 -35.56 -54.66 17.06
CA THR A 202 -36.21 -53.37 17.36
C THR A 202 -35.39 -52.16 16.89
N VAL A 203 -36.07 -51.28 16.12
CA VAL A 203 -35.65 -49.94 15.77
C VAL A 203 -35.89 -49.03 16.97
N SER A 204 -34.83 -48.50 17.56
CA SER A 204 -34.90 -47.39 18.51
C SER A 204 -34.94 -46.08 17.77
N SER A 205 -36.07 -45.43 17.80
CA SER A 205 -36.28 -44.04 17.31
C SER A 205 -35.53 -43.05 18.20
N PHE A 206 -34.60 -42.34 17.63
CA PHE A 206 -33.98 -41.16 18.27
C PHE A 206 -34.86 -39.94 17.96
N THR A 207 -35.43 -39.39 19.02
CA THR A 207 -36.22 -38.16 18.98
C THR A 207 -35.29 -36.97 18.90
N GLU A 208 -35.43 -36.21 17.83
CA GLU A 208 -34.74 -34.93 17.59
C GLU A 208 -35.47 -33.85 18.40
N THR A 209 -34.78 -33.26 19.37
CA THR A 209 -35.30 -32.13 20.14
C THR A 209 -34.64 -30.88 19.63
N THR A 210 -35.41 -30.09 18.90
CA THR A 210 -35.07 -28.72 18.46
C THR A 210 -35.30 -27.76 19.61
N PRO A 211 -34.35 -26.92 20.03
CA PRO A 211 -34.64 -25.78 20.89
C PRO A 211 -35.07 -24.58 20.04
N SER A 212 -36.27 -24.10 20.33
CA SER A 212 -36.84 -22.85 19.88
C SER A 212 -36.07 -21.66 20.42
N LYS A 213 -35.67 -20.78 19.51
CA LYS A 213 -35.03 -19.49 19.82
C LYS A 213 -36.09 -18.40 19.69
N GLN A 214 -36.54 -17.90 20.80
CA GLN A 214 -37.29 -16.66 20.87
C GLN A 214 -36.91 -15.91 22.15
N ASP A 215 -36.80 -14.58 22.00
CA ASP A 215 -36.58 -13.55 23.02
C ASP A 215 -35.13 -13.21 23.38
N GLU A 216 -34.59 -12.16 22.68
CA GLU A 216 -34.13 -10.93 23.34
C GLU A 216 -33.88 -9.83 22.30
N LEU A 217 -34.92 -9.14 21.92
CA LEU A 217 -34.88 -7.78 21.42
C LEU A 217 -35.31 -6.87 22.55
N ASN A 218 -34.45 -5.99 22.99
CA ASN A 218 -34.66 -4.70 23.62
C ASN A 218 -33.59 -4.40 24.67
N ASN A 219 -32.63 -3.59 24.35
CA ASN A 219 -32.23 -2.45 25.20
C ASN A 219 -30.96 -1.79 24.71
N TRP A 220 -31.02 -0.78 23.88
CA TRP A 220 -30.03 0.30 23.79
C TRP A 220 -30.71 1.53 23.21
N GLU A 221 -31.50 2.20 24.07
CA GLU A 221 -31.75 3.63 23.97
C GLU A 221 -31.26 4.26 25.27
N GLU A 222 -30.67 5.45 25.15
CA GLU A 222 -30.18 6.37 26.21
C GLU A 222 -28.76 6.09 26.79
N SER A 223 -27.78 6.74 26.21
CA SER A 223 -26.92 7.75 26.86
C SER A 223 -26.08 8.50 25.84
#